data_57caa6276074f63f2fb1636bdc6fd3ea
#
_entry.id   57caa6276074f63f2fb1636bdc6fd3ea
#
_cell.length_a   1.000
_cell.length_b   1.000
_cell.length_c   1.000
_cell.angle_alpha   90.00
_cell.angle_beta   90.00
_cell.angle_gamma   90.00
#
_symmetry.space_group_name_H-M   'P 1'
#
loop_
_entity.id
_entity.type
_entity.pdbx_description
1 polymer ?
#
loop_
_entity_poly.entity_id
_entity_poly.type
_entity_poly.pdbx_seq_one_letter_code
_entity_poly.pdbx_strand_id
1 'polypeptide(L)'
;MIAESDRAECSLKGLLSFLAAGYSIIESMPKPCLLLQLRPETAAADDEYEAILRMGGLGASDVVRVRMDLGFPELLLDDYSAVIVGGGPSNVSNPDDRKYDYQRKFEPRLRELLNEIVARDFPYLGACYGLSILADVLGGRVSDERYGETAGATTIELTPQAGQDPLVAGLPHAFRAFVGHKEACQEVPPGAVLLADSAGCPVQMVRVGEHVYATQFHPELDGDGLALRIEIYRNAGYFDPEEADLLTELGHRESVPVPAEILRRFVDRYYLGR
;
A
#
# COMPACT_ATOMS: atom_id res chain seq x y z
N MET A 1 -29.48 -59.55 -34.25
CA MET A 1 -28.26 -58.76 -34.36
C MET A 1 -28.62 -57.27 -34.43
N ILE A 2 -29.33 -56.74 -33.44
CA ILE A 2 -29.57 -55.28 -33.27
C ILE A 2 -29.69 -55.04 -31.76
N ALA A 3 -28.59 -55.09 -31.00
CA ALA A 3 -28.62 -54.80 -29.56
C ALA A 3 -27.25 -54.40 -28.98
N GLU A 4 -26.20 -54.21 -29.77
CA GLU A 4 -24.87 -53.83 -29.28
C GLU A 4 -24.46 -52.39 -29.59
N SER A 5 -25.14 -51.68 -30.52
CA SER A 5 -24.80 -50.28 -30.86
C SER A 5 -25.29 -49.22 -29.82
N ASP A 6 -26.41 -49.52 -29.16
CA ASP A 6 -27.02 -48.53 -28.22
C ASP A 6 -26.33 -48.42 -26.87
N ARG A 7 -25.56 -49.45 -26.45
CA ARG A 7 -24.81 -49.37 -25.16
C ARG A 7 -23.51 -48.58 -25.28
N ALA A 8 -22.91 -48.52 -26.44
CA ALA A 8 -21.67 -47.74 -26.63
C ALA A 8 -21.93 -46.23 -26.72
N GLU A 9 -23.04 -45.83 -27.37
CA GLU A 9 -23.40 -44.40 -27.45
C GLU A 9 -23.83 -43.79 -26.11
N CYS A 10 -24.51 -44.54 -25.23
CA CYS A 10 -24.91 -44.09 -23.93
C CYS A 10 -23.69 -43.89 -22.99
N SER A 11 -22.66 -44.71 -23.14
CA SER A 11 -21.39 -44.59 -22.36
C SER A 11 -20.56 -43.39 -22.77
N LEU A 12 -20.48 -43.08 -24.10
CA LEU A 12 -19.71 -41.92 -24.57
C LEU A 12 -20.35 -40.56 -24.19
N LYS A 13 -21.71 -40.50 -24.26
CA LYS A 13 -22.42 -39.28 -23.83
C LYS A 13 -22.31 -39.01 -22.34
N GLY A 14 -22.29 -40.06 -21.52
CA GLY A 14 -22.01 -39.94 -20.09
C GLY A 14 -20.60 -39.45 -19.77
N LEU A 15 -19.59 -39.97 -20.48
CA LEU A 15 -18.20 -39.55 -20.29
C LEU A 15 -17.93 -38.11 -20.77
N LEU A 16 -18.53 -37.73 -21.90
CA LEU A 16 -18.43 -36.33 -22.40
C LEU A 16 -19.16 -35.33 -21.49
N SER A 17 -20.27 -35.72 -20.87
CA SER A 17 -20.98 -34.91 -19.88
C SER A 17 -20.16 -34.74 -18.59
N PHE A 18 -19.44 -35.76 -18.12
CA PHE A 18 -18.55 -35.66 -16.97
C PHE A 18 -17.30 -34.83 -17.26
N LEU A 19 -16.74 -34.91 -18.45
CA LEU A 19 -15.62 -34.07 -18.89
C LEU A 19 -16.03 -32.61 -19.07
N ALA A 20 -17.24 -32.35 -19.58
CA ALA A 20 -17.77 -30.98 -19.68
C ALA A 20 -18.12 -30.35 -18.31
N ALA A 21 -18.54 -31.15 -17.32
CA ALA A 21 -18.78 -30.69 -15.96
C ALA A 21 -17.47 -30.46 -15.16
N GLY A 22 -16.38 -31.15 -15.53
CA GLY A 22 -15.05 -30.97 -14.90
C GLY A 22 -14.26 -29.77 -15.44
N TYR A 23 -14.67 -29.14 -16.55
CA TYR A 23 -13.98 -27.99 -17.14
C TYR A 23 -14.54 -26.63 -16.70
N SER A 24 -15.52 -26.59 -15.79
CA SER A 24 -16.19 -25.35 -15.41
C SER A 24 -15.80 -24.80 -14.04
N ILE A 25 -14.74 -25.26 -13.39
CA ILE A 25 -14.21 -24.66 -12.17
C ILE A 25 -12.67 -24.66 -12.26
N ILE A 26 -12.14 -23.98 -13.24
CA ILE A 26 -10.90 -23.23 -13.02
C ILE A 26 -11.42 -21.87 -12.57
N GLU A 27 -11.72 -21.71 -11.28
CA GLU A 27 -11.70 -20.38 -10.66
C GLU A 27 -10.34 -19.81 -11.04
N SER A 28 -10.34 -18.79 -11.90
CA SER A 28 -9.09 -18.12 -12.24
C SER A 28 -8.56 -17.58 -10.92
N MET A 29 -7.40 -18.08 -10.50
CA MET A 29 -6.71 -17.54 -9.32
C MET A 29 -6.74 -16.02 -9.43
N PRO A 30 -7.09 -15.30 -8.34
CA PRO A 30 -7.08 -13.84 -8.38
C PRO A 30 -5.69 -13.37 -8.82
N LYS A 31 -5.64 -12.32 -9.64
CA LYS A 31 -4.36 -11.71 -10.04
C LYS A 31 -3.65 -11.24 -8.78
N PRO A 32 -2.33 -11.43 -8.64
CA PRO A 32 -1.61 -11.03 -7.44
C PRO A 32 -1.67 -9.51 -7.22
N CYS A 33 -1.49 -9.08 -5.98
CA CYS A 33 -1.18 -7.69 -5.66
C CYS A 33 0.26 -7.37 -6.09
N LEU A 34 0.49 -6.18 -6.64
CA LEU A 34 1.82 -5.65 -6.90
C LEU A 34 2.28 -4.82 -5.72
N LEU A 35 3.38 -5.20 -5.08
CA LEU A 35 4.03 -4.42 -4.04
C LEU A 35 5.30 -3.77 -4.58
N LEU A 36 5.32 -2.43 -4.60
CA LEU A 36 6.45 -1.62 -5.00
C LEU A 36 7.14 -1.04 -3.76
N GLN A 37 8.37 -1.46 -3.51
CA GLN A 37 9.19 -1.04 -2.37
C GLN A 37 10.35 -0.18 -2.82
N LEU A 38 10.66 0.86 -2.04
CA LEU A 38 11.72 1.82 -2.37
C LEU A 38 12.83 1.92 -1.31
N ARG A 39 12.79 1.07 -0.27
CA ARG A 39 13.82 1.04 0.77
C ARG A 39 15.06 0.30 0.29
N PRO A 40 16.25 0.94 0.24
CA PRO A 40 17.48 0.26 -0.16
C PRO A 40 18.02 -0.67 0.93
N GLU A 41 17.66 -0.44 2.19
CA GLU A 41 18.06 -1.30 3.31
C GLU A 41 17.23 -2.59 3.29
N THR A 42 17.91 -3.72 3.01
CA THR A 42 17.24 -5.01 2.85
C THR A 42 16.43 -5.41 4.07
N ALA A 43 16.97 -5.18 5.29
CA ALA A 43 16.24 -5.52 6.52
C ALA A 43 14.91 -4.73 6.65
N ALA A 44 14.91 -3.44 6.31
CA ALA A 44 13.70 -2.61 6.34
C ALA A 44 12.69 -3.00 5.23
N ALA A 45 13.20 -3.37 4.05
CA ALA A 45 12.36 -3.81 2.95
C ALA A 45 11.75 -5.20 3.20
N ASP A 46 12.49 -6.11 3.81
CA ASP A 46 12.00 -7.44 4.16
C ASP A 46 10.95 -7.36 5.29
N ASP A 47 11.19 -6.56 6.33
CA ASP A 47 10.21 -6.31 7.38
C ASP A 47 8.91 -5.69 6.83
N GLU A 48 9.01 -4.69 5.95
CA GLU A 48 7.84 -4.09 5.29
C GLU A 48 7.04 -5.12 4.48
N TYR A 49 7.73 -5.99 3.72
CA TYR A 49 7.10 -7.08 2.98
C TYR A 49 6.35 -8.05 3.89
N GLU A 50 7.02 -8.57 4.91
CA GLU A 50 6.42 -9.51 5.87
C GLU A 50 5.25 -8.87 6.64
N ALA A 51 5.37 -7.59 7.00
CA ALA A 51 4.31 -6.85 7.67
C ALA A 51 3.07 -6.68 6.77
N ILE A 52 3.26 -6.35 5.49
CA ILE A 52 2.17 -6.24 4.52
C ILE A 52 1.48 -7.60 4.32
N LEU A 53 2.23 -8.69 4.20
CA LEU A 53 1.65 -10.03 4.13
C LEU A 53 0.83 -10.34 5.37
N ARG A 54 1.41 -10.17 6.55
CA ARG A 54 0.78 -10.50 7.84
C ARG A 54 -0.47 -9.68 8.08
N MET A 55 -0.41 -8.36 7.94
CA MET A 55 -1.52 -7.45 8.22
C MET A 55 -2.58 -7.48 7.12
N GLY A 56 -2.17 -7.63 5.86
CA GLY A 56 -3.09 -7.81 4.72
C GLY A 56 -3.73 -9.20 4.68
N GLY A 57 -3.19 -10.18 5.43
CA GLY A 57 -3.63 -11.59 5.38
C GLY A 57 -3.36 -12.24 4.02
N LEU A 58 -2.23 -11.90 3.43
CA LEU A 58 -1.74 -12.39 2.15
C LEU A 58 -0.70 -13.49 2.35
N GLY A 59 -0.64 -14.44 1.43
CA GLY A 59 0.48 -15.34 1.30
C GLY A 59 1.54 -14.80 0.33
N ALA A 60 2.75 -15.36 0.37
CA ALA A 60 3.82 -14.93 -0.55
C ALA A 60 3.47 -15.13 -2.03
N SER A 61 2.60 -16.09 -2.35
CA SER A 61 2.10 -16.33 -3.71
C SER A 61 1.09 -15.29 -4.20
N ASP A 62 0.51 -14.51 -3.28
CA ASP A 62 -0.53 -13.52 -3.56
C ASP A 62 0.05 -12.15 -3.92
N VAL A 63 1.39 -12.01 -3.81
CA VAL A 63 2.08 -10.73 -3.98
C VAL A 63 3.27 -10.87 -4.94
N VAL A 64 3.31 -10.02 -5.95
CA VAL A 64 4.52 -9.77 -6.73
C VAL A 64 5.27 -8.62 -6.10
N ARG A 65 6.44 -8.92 -5.53
CA ARG A 65 7.31 -7.96 -4.85
C ARG A 65 8.32 -7.37 -5.83
N VAL A 66 8.37 -6.05 -5.93
CA VAL A 66 9.38 -5.30 -6.71
C VAL A 66 10.14 -4.35 -5.81
N ARG A 67 11.45 -4.56 -5.70
CA ARG A 67 12.42 -3.66 -5.06
C ARG A 67 12.88 -2.62 -6.09
N MET A 68 12.26 -1.43 -6.08
CA MET A 68 12.52 -0.37 -7.05
C MET A 68 13.94 0.22 -6.94
N ASP A 69 14.57 0.12 -5.76
CA ASP A 69 15.97 0.49 -5.53
C ASP A 69 16.95 -0.40 -6.32
N LEU A 70 16.58 -1.65 -6.60
CA LEU A 70 17.38 -2.60 -7.38
C LEU A 70 17.03 -2.55 -8.88
N GLY A 71 15.84 -2.09 -9.23
CA GLY A 71 15.38 -1.96 -10.60
C GLY A 71 13.86 -1.83 -10.71
N PHE A 72 13.40 -1.23 -11.79
CA PHE A 72 11.98 -1.07 -12.08
C PHE A 72 11.67 -1.80 -13.40
N PRO A 73 11.09 -3.00 -13.35
CA PRO A 73 10.74 -3.77 -14.55
C PRO A 73 9.60 -3.10 -15.35
N GLU A 74 9.33 -3.58 -16.54
CA GLU A 74 8.08 -3.27 -17.22
C GLU A 74 6.93 -3.95 -16.49
N LEU A 75 5.88 -3.19 -16.20
CA LEU A 75 4.71 -3.61 -15.46
C LEU A 75 3.46 -3.33 -16.30
N LEU A 76 2.56 -4.29 -16.37
CA LEU A 76 1.24 -4.12 -16.96
C LEU A 76 0.20 -4.20 -15.84
N LEU A 77 -0.55 -3.12 -15.59
CA LEU A 77 -1.56 -3.11 -14.54
C LEU A 77 -2.57 -4.25 -14.67
N ASP A 78 -2.83 -4.69 -15.91
CA ASP A 78 -3.76 -5.79 -16.17
C ASP A 78 -3.28 -7.16 -15.63
N ASP A 79 -2.02 -7.28 -15.23
CA ASP A 79 -1.50 -8.50 -14.60
C ASP A 79 -1.77 -8.58 -13.09
N TYR A 80 -2.27 -7.49 -12.49
CA TYR A 80 -2.44 -7.35 -11.04
C TYR A 80 -3.89 -7.04 -10.67
N SER A 81 -4.25 -7.31 -9.41
CA SER A 81 -5.54 -6.94 -8.82
C SER A 81 -5.49 -5.56 -8.18
N ALA A 82 -4.36 -5.19 -7.60
CA ALA A 82 -4.13 -3.91 -6.92
C ALA A 82 -2.63 -3.60 -6.88
N VAL A 83 -2.30 -2.33 -6.65
CA VAL A 83 -0.92 -1.86 -6.43
C VAL A 83 -0.79 -1.29 -5.02
N ILE A 84 0.23 -1.72 -4.30
CA ILE A 84 0.63 -1.15 -3.00
C ILE A 84 2.01 -0.52 -3.17
N VAL A 85 2.17 0.73 -2.76
CA VAL A 85 3.46 1.43 -2.74
C VAL A 85 3.84 1.73 -1.30
N GLY A 86 4.97 1.18 -0.85
CA GLY A 86 5.49 1.38 0.50
C GLY A 86 6.09 2.77 0.72
N GLY A 87 6.56 2.98 1.95
CA GLY A 87 7.33 4.16 2.32
C GLY A 87 8.83 3.98 2.08
N GLY A 88 9.63 5.01 2.43
CA GLY A 88 11.08 4.94 2.34
C GLY A 88 11.80 6.23 2.71
N PRO A 89 13.14 6.22 2.67
CA PRO A 89 13.95 7.37 3.11
C PRO A 89 14.02 8.52 2.08
N SER A 90 13.42 8.33 0.90
CA SER A 90 13.42 9.31 -0.18
C SER A 90 12.36 10.39 0.04
N ASN A 91 12.61 11.61 -0.43
CA ASN A 91 11.64 12.70 -0.49
C ASN A 91 11.36 13.07 -1.95
N VAL A 92 10.10 13.21 -2.29
CA VAL A 92 9.65 13.63 -3.63
C VAL A 92 10.04 15.10 -3.89
N SER A 93 9.92 15.93 -2.86
CA SER A 93 10.19 17.38 -2.92
C SER A 93 11.68 17.73 -3.03
N ASN A 94 12.58 16.78 -2.84
CA ASN A 94 14.01 17.02 -3.02
C ASN A 94 14.32 17.43 -4.47
N PRO A 95 15.16 18.45 -4.70
CA PRO A 95 15.68 18.74 -6.03
C PRO A 95 16.57 17.57 -6.49
N ASP A 96 16.72 17.41 -7.82
CA ASP A 96 17.36 16.23 -8.42
C ASP A 96 18.78 16.00 -7.96
N ASP A 97 19.53 17.05 -7.64
CA ASP A 97 20.91 16.95 -7.13
C ASP A 97 21.00 16.41 -5.70
N ARG A 98 19.87 16.42 -4.95
CA ARG A 98 19.75 15.84 -3.61
C ARG A 98 19.02 14.51 -3.56
N LYS A 99 18.45 14.05 -4.68
CA LYS A 99 17.84 12.72 -4.76
C LYS A 99 18.90 11.63 -4.82
N TYR A 100 18.58 10.48 -4.26
CA TYR A 100 19.40 9.28 -4.39
C TYR A 100 19.47 8.80 -5.84
N ASP A 101 20.55 8.13 -6.23
CA ASP A 101 20.72 7.60 -7.59
C ASP A 101 19.63 6.60 -7.98
N TYR A 102 19.23 5.74 -7.05
CA TYR A 102 18.13 4.79 -7.28
C TYR A 102 16.79 5.52 -7.41
N GLN A 103 16.55 6.60 -6.63
CA GLN A 103 15.34 7.41 -6.71
C GLN A 103 15.20 8.06 -8.09
N ARG A 104 16.25 8.68 -8.61
CA ARG A 104 16.24 9.28 -9.97
C ARG A 104 15.91 8.25 -11.06
N LYS A 105 16.22 6.96 -10.83
CA LYS A 105 15.93 5.89 -11.80
C LYS A 105 14.49 5.42 -11.74
N PHE A 106 13.94 5.19 -10.54
CA PHE A 106 12.59 4.63 -10.41
C PHE A 106 11.49 5.69 -10.48
N GLU A 107 11.72 6.89 -9.98
CA GLU A 107 10.68 7.90 -9.79
C GLU A 107 9.96 8.30 -11.09
N PRO A 108 10.65 8.55 -12.23
CA PRO A 108 9.95 8.83 -13.48
C PRO A 108 8.99 7.71 -13.90
N ARG A 109 9.41 6.45 -13.77
CA ARG A 109 8.59 5.29 -14.12
C ARG A 109 7.42 5.09 -13.15
N LEU A 110 7.64 5.35 -11.87
CA LEU A 110 6.56 5.32 -10.88
C LEU A 110 5.51 6.40 -11.16
N ARG A 111 5.94 7.60 -11.60
CA ARG A 111 5.02 8.68 -12.04
C ARG A 111 4.19 8.27 -13.25
N GLU A 112 4.79 7.64 -14.24
CA GLU A 112 4.08 7.11 -15.41
C GLU A 112 3.02 6.09 -14.99
N LEU A 113 3.38 5.14 -14.13
CA LEU A 113 2.46 4.14 -13.59
C LEU A 113 1.33 4.78 -12.79
N LEU A 114 1.63 5.77 -11.94
CA LEU A 114 0.61 6.49 -11.16
C LEU A 114 -0.35 7.29 -12.03
N ASN A 115 0.13 7.91 -13.11
CA ASN A 115 -0.75 8.56 -14.09
C ASN A 115 -1.74 7.56 -14.70
N GLU A 116 -1.30 6.34 -15.04
CA GLU A 116 -2.18 5.29 -15.53
C GLU A 116 -3.16 4.81 -14.45
N ILE A 117 -2.68 4.61 -13.21
CA ILE A 117 -3.51 4.23 -12.06
C ILE A 117 -4.63 5.26 -11.84
N VAL A 118 -4.30 6.53 -11.80
CA VAL A 118 -5.29 7.61 -11.62
C VAL A 118 -6.26 7.69 -12.80
N ALA A 119 -5.76 7.61 -14.03
CA ALA A 119 -6.60 7.70 -15.24
C ALA A 119 -7.58 6.53 -15.35
N ARG A 120 -7.22 5.35 -14.86
CA ARG A 120 -8.05 4.13 -14.89
C ARG A 120 -8.84 3.92 -13.60
N ASP A 121 -8.63 4.76 -12.59
CA ASP A 121 -9.14 4.54 -11.23
C ASP A 121 -8.80 3.11 -10.74
N PHE A 122 -7.56 2.67 -10.99
CA PHE A 122 -7.08 1.33 -10.68
C PHE A 122 -6.78 1.20 -9.18
N PRO A 123 -7.12 0.07 -8.51
CA PRO A 123 -6.90 -0.10 -7.08
C PRO A 123 -5.46 0.17 -6.64
N TYR A 124 -5.28 1.16 -5.77
CA TYR A 124 -3.99 1.61 -5.28
C TYR A 124 -4.03 1.96 -3.80
N LEU A 125 -3.00 1.57 -3.06
CA LEU A 125 -2.75 2.01 -1.70
C LEU A 125 -1.30 2.48 -1.56
N GLY A 126 -1.10 3.79 -1.39
CA GLY A 126 0.22 4.37 -1.14
C GLY A 126 0.43 4.70 0.33
N ALA A 127 1.56 4.28 0.92
CA ALA A 127 1.94 4.63 2.29
C ALA A 127 3.11 5.63 2.28
N CYS A 128 3.02 6.69 3.07
CA CYS A 128 4.06 7.71 3.28
C CYS A 128 4.59 8.28 1.95
N TYR A 129 5.72 7.79 1.42
CA TYR A 129 6.21 8.18 0.09
C TYR A 129 5.16 7.96 -1.01
N GLY A 130 4.36 6.89 -0.89
CA GLY A 130 3.28 6.61 -1.83
C GLY A 130 2.21 7.70 -1.86
N LEU A 131 1.94 8.38 -0.73
CA LEU A 131 1.08 9.58 -0.70
C LEU A 131 1.78 10.77 -1.36
N SER A 132 3.04 11.04 -1.00
CA SER A 132 3.78 12.18 -1.52
C SER A 132 3.86 12.16 -3.05
N ILE A 133 4.22 11.02 -3.63
CA ILE A 133 4.36 10.92 -5.10
C ILE A 133 3.00 10.94 -5.81
N LEU A 134 1.95 10.37 -5.22
CA LEU A 134 0.59 10.49 -5.75
C LEU A 134 0.14 11.96 -5.75
N ALA A 135 0.34 12.67 -4.64
CA ALA A 135 -0.02 14.07 -4.51
C ALA A 135 0.69 14.94 -5.56
N ASP A 136 1.97 14.70 -5.78
CA ASP A 136 2.75 15.42 -6.77
C ASP A 136 2.28 15.11 -8.23
N VAL A 137 1.95 13.86 -8.54
CA VAL A 137 1.35 13.49 -9.85
C VAL A 137 0.01 14.18 -10.08
N LEU A 138 -0.77 14.42 -9.04
CA LEU A 138 -2.02 15.17 -9.09
C LEU A 138 -1.82 16.71 -9.20
N GLY A 139 -0.58 17.19 -9.15
CA GLY A 139 -0.27 18.62 -9.14
C GLY A 139 -0.46 19.26 -7.76
N GLY A 140 -0.49 18.48 -6.70
CA GLY A 140 -0.52 18.93 -5.32
C GLY A 140 0.86 19.41 -4.84
N ARG A 141 0.86 20.18 -3.74
CA ARG A 141 2.09 20.71 -3.15
C ARG A 141 2.61 19.78 -2.07
N VAL A 142 3.78 19.20 -2.30
CA VAL A 142 4.54 18.41 -1.33
C VAL A 142 5.81 19.17 -0.99
N SER A 143 6.12 19.36 0.30
CA SER A 143 7.36 20.00 0.74
C SER A 143 7.71 19.65 2.20
N ASP A 144 8.96 19.94 2.58
CA ASP A 144 9.49 19.85 3.94
C ASP A 144 9.35 21.15 4.76
N GLU A 145 8.62 22.15 4.24
CA GLU A 145 8.44 23.44 4.91
C GLU A 145 7.64 23.32 6.21
N ARG A 146 6.61 22.48 6.23
CA ARG A 146 5.73 22.27 7.38
C ARG A 146 5.22 20.84 7.38
N TYR A 147 4.68 20.45 8.54
CA TYR A 147 3.93 19.20 8.74
C TYR A 147 4.78 17.91 8.69
N GLY A 148 6.12 18.03 8.77
CA GLY A 148 6.97 16.89 9.06
C GLY A 148 6.68 16.35 10.46
N GLU A 149 6.65 15.03 10.63
CA GLU A 149 6.41 14.38 11.91
C GLU A 149 7.58 13.45 12.25
N THR A 150 8.06 13.56 13.50
CA THR A 150 9.08 12.66 14.04
C THR A 150 8.58 11.22 14.07
N ALA A 151 9.50 10.24 13.91
CA ALA A 151 9.17 8.83 14.02
C ALA A 151 8.50 8.52 15.36
N GLY A 152 7.29 7.98 15.31
CA GLY A 152 6.49 7.69 16.50
C GLY A 152 5.02 7.53 16.20
N ALA A 153 4.19 7.48 17.23
CA ALA A 153 2.74 7.38 17.08
C ALA A 153 2.06 8.73 17.22
N THR A 154 1.13 9.04 16.32
CA THR A 154 0.26 10.21 16.38
C THR A 154 -1.21 9.81 16.42
N THR A 155 -2.09 10.73 16.82
CA THR A 155 -3.53 10.50 16.74
C THR A 155 -4.03 10.98 15.37
N ILE A 156 -4.66 10.08 14.66
CA ILE A 156 -5.32 10.31 13.37
C ILE A 156 -6.80 10.53 13.65
N GLU A 157 -7.40 11.54 13.01
CA GLU A 157 -8.82 11.85 13.11
C GLU A 157 -9.50 11.70 11.75
N LEU A 158 -10.58 10.91 11.71
CA LEU A 158 -11.37 10.72 10.49
C LEU A 158 -12.23 11.96 10.22
N THR A 159 -12.24 12.42 8.97
CA THR A 159 -13.11 13.51 8.54
C THR A 159 -14.57 13.05 8.40
N PRO A 160 -15.54 13.98 8.34
CA PRO A 160 -16.93 13.62 8.05
C PRO A 160 -17.11 12.83 6.73
N GLN A 161 -16.27 13.08 5.73
CA GLN A 161 -16.27 12.37 4.43
C GLN A 161 -15.91 10.89 4.55
N ALA A 162 -15.12 10.53 5.56
CA ALA A 162 -14.73 9.15 5.84
C ALA A 162 -15.92 8.25 6.25
N GLY A 163 -17.01 8.84 6.77
CA GLY A 163 -18.13 8.08 7.32
C GLY A 163 -18.84 7.15 6.32
N GLN A 164 -18.70 7.38 5.02
CA GLN A 164 -19.29 6.56 3.95
C GLN A 164 -18.22 5.85 3.09
N ASP A 165 -16.96 6.05 3.39
CA ASP A 165 -15.88 5.46 2.62
C ASP A 165 -15.70 3.98 2.98
N PRO A 166 -15.65 3.05 2.01
CA PRO A 166 -15.65 1.60 2.28
C PRO A 166 -14.43 1.11 3.06
N LEU A 167 -13.28 1.79 3.02
CA LEU A 167 -12.11 1.36 3.77
C LEU A 167 -12.14 1.83 5.23
N VAL A 168 -12.79 2.94 5.54
CA VAL A 168 -12.74 3.56 6.87
C VAL A 168 -14.09 3.68 7.58
N ALA A 169 -15.21 3.48 6.88
CA ALA A 169 -16.55 3.50 7.50
C ALA A 169 -16.63 2.53 8.69
N GLY A 170 -17.18 3.03 9.80
CA GLY A 170 -17.35 2.24 11.03
C GLY A 170 -16.08 2.04 11.86
N LEU A 171 -14.92 2.57 11.43
CA LEU A 171 -13.73 2.65 12.28
C LEU A 171 -13.92 3.72 13.37
N PRO A 172 -13.16 3.67 14.48
CA PRO A 172 -13.14 4.73 15.47
C PRO A 172 -12.81 6.08 14.83
N HIS A 173 -13.52 7.16 15.24
CA HIS A 173 -13.30 8.52 14.72
C HIS A 173 -11.86 8.97 14.91
N ALA A 174 -11.23 8.59 16.01
CA ALA A 174 -9.82 8.86 16.30
C ALA A 174 -9.11 7.54 16.64
N PHE A 175 -7.90 7.36 16.13
CA PHE A 175 -7.07 6.19 16.38
C PHE A 175 -5.58 6.55 16.36
N ARG A 176 -4.75 5.65 16.90
CA ARG A 176 -3.29 5.79 16.87
C ARG A 176 -2.71 5.16 15.62
N ALA A 177 -1.71 5.82 15.03
CA ALA A 177 -0.95 5.30 13.89
C ALA A 177 0.51 5.72 13.98
N PHE A 178 1.41 4.91 13.42
CA PHE A 178 2.82 5.27 13.31
C PHE A 178 3.08 6.15 12.08
N VAL A 179 3.85 7.20 12.31
CA VAL A 179 4.33 8.15 11.31
C VAL A 179 5.84 8.32 11.43
N GLY A 180 6.45 8.97 10.46
CA GLY A 180 7.86 9.33 10.44
C GLY A 180 8.22 9.86 9.06
N HIS A 181 8.02 11.15 8.83
CA HIS A 181 8.23 11.77 7.53
C HIS A 181 8.75 13.20 7.64
N LYS A 182 9.63 13.59 6.75
CA LYS A 182 10.21 14.95 6.71
C LYS A 182 9.40 15.87 5.83
N GLU A 183 8.84 15.36 4.73
CA GLU A 183 7.94 16.09 3.84
C GLU A 183 6.49 15.67 4.05
N ALA A 184 5.57 16.54 3.69
CA ALA A 184 4.14 16.28 3.73
C ALA A 184 3.40 17.02 2.62
N CYS A 185 2.17 16.58 2.32
CA CYS A 185 1.23 17.37 1.55
C CYS A 185 0.90 18.64 2.31
N GLN A 186 1.15 19.82 1.71
CA GLN A 186 0.87 21.11 2.36
C GLN A 186 -0.61 21.46 2.34
N GLU A 187 -1.37 20.84 1.46
CA GLU A 187 -2.81 20.94 1.28
C GLU A 187 -3.35 19.66 0.64
N VAL A 188 -4.67 19.49 0.66
CA VAL A 188 -5.31 18.35 0.01
C VAL A 188 -5.03 18.39 -1.49
N PRO A 189 -4.48 17.32 -2.09
CA PRO A 189 -4.17 17.29 -3.52
C PRO A 189 -5.42 17.52 -4.40
N PRO A 190 -5.26 18.13 -5.59
CA PRO A 190 -6.37 18.35 -6.51
C PRO A 190 -7.14 17.06 -6.83
N GLY A 191 -8.47 17.10 -6.75
CA GLY A 191 -9.34 15.95 -7.04
C GLY A 191 -9.40 14.89 -5.94
N ALA A 192 -8.65 15.04 -4.85
CA ALA A 192 -8.67 14.12 -3.73
C ALA A 192 -9.75 14.49 -2.70
N VAL A 193 -10.30 13.47 -2.06
CA VAL A 193 -11.17 13.57 -0.87
C VAL A 193 -10.32 13.33 0.37
N LEU A 194 -10.32 14.26 1.31
CA LEU A 194 -9.65 14.09 2.60
C LEU A 194 -10.45 13.12 3.46
N LEU A 195 -9.85 12.01 3.87
CA LEU A 195 -10.46 11.00 4.74
C LEU A 195 -9.96 11.10 6.19
N ALA A 196 -8.71 11.54 6.39
CA ALA A 196 -8.16 11.71 7.73
C ALA A 196 -7.12 12.82 7.77
N ASP A 197 -7.00 13.46 8.94
CA ASP A 197 -5.97 14.43 9.30
C ASP A 197 -5.39 14.13 10.69
N SER A 198 -4.46 14.97 11.15
CA SER A 198 -3.95 14.98 12.52
C SER A 198 -3.62 16.42 12.93
N ALA A 199 -3.41 16.63 14.22
CA ALA A 199 -3.00 17.95 14.74
C ALA A 199 -1.65 18.42 14.14
N GLY A 200 -0.76 17.47 13.77
CA GLY A 200 0.57 17.75 13.20
C GLY A 200 0.58 17.84 11.69
N CYS A 201 -0.34 17.16 11.00
CA CYS A 201 -0.35 17.06 9.54
C CYS A 201 -1.79 17.09 8.98
N PRO A 202 -2.12 18.04 8.10
CA PRO A 202 -3.49 18.23 7.60
C PRO A 202 -3.94 17.16 6.59
N VAL A 203 -3.03 16.31 6.12
CA VAL A 203 -3.33 15.27 5.12
C VAL A 203 -2.73 13.95 5.58
N GLN A 204 -3.53 13.17 6.29
CA GLN A 204 -3.12 11.85 6.78
C GLN A 204 -3.68 10.71 5.95
N MET A 205 -4.83 10.89 5.30
CA MET A 205 -5.39 9.92 4.37
C MET A 205 -6.26 10.61 3.32
N VAL A 206 -6.08 10.22 2.07
CA VAL A 206 -6.88 10.69 0.94
C VAL A 206 -7.40 9.55 0.09
N ARG A 207 -8.47 9.85 -0.68
CA ARG A 207 -8.97 9.03 -1.78
C ARG A 207 -9.12 9.88 -3.03
N VAL A 208 -8.70 9.34 -4.17
CA VAL A 208 -8.92 9.90 -5.51
C VAL A 208 -9.77 8.91 -6.30
N GLY A 209 -10.78 9.39 -7.03
CA GLY A 209 -11.74 8.49 -7.65
C GLY A 209 -12.46 7.60 -6.61
N GLU A 210 -12.63 6.33 -6.91
CA GLU A 210 -13.25 5.35 -6.01
C GLU A 210 -12.25 4.34 -5.44
N HIS A 211 -11.07 4.15 -6.09
CA HIS A 211 -10.20 3.01 -5.82
C HIS A 211 -8.74 3.39 -5.50
N VAL A 212 -8.37 4.68 -5.57
CA VAL A 212 -7.00 5.15 -5.35
C VAL A 212 -6.91 5.79 -3.97
N TYR A 213 -6.20 5.14 -3.04
CA TYR A 213 -6.03 5.57 -1.65
C TYR A 213 -4.57 5.85 -1.34
N ALA A 214 -4.32 6.79 -0.43
CA ALA A 214 -2.99 6.96 0.13
C ALA A 214 -3.04 7.48 1.55
N THR A 215 -2.06 7.06 2.37
CA THR A 215 -1.90 7.42 3.77
C THR A 215 -0.53 8.04 4.03
N GLN A 216 -0.46 9.04 4.91
CA GLN A 216 0.81 9.55 5.43
C GLN A 216 1.37 8.62 6.49
N PHE A 217 0.50 8.07 7.33
CA PHE A 217 0.86 7.03 8.29
C PHE A 217 1.12 5.69 7.58
N HIS A 218 1.77 4.80 8.31
CA HIS A 218 2.13 3.45 7.85
C HIS A 218 1.07 2.43 8.27
N PRO A 219 0.23 1.91 7.36
CA PRO A 219 -0.80 0.92 7.70
C PRO A 219 -0.21 -0.46 8.01
N GLU A 220 1.01 -0.72 7.57
CA GLU A 220 1.74 -1.97 7.76
C GLU A 220 2.62 -2.00 9.01
N LEU A 221 2.75 -0.88 9.75
CA LEU A 221 3.76 -0.75 10.78
C LEU A 221 3.22 -1.08 12.17
N ASP A 222 3.91 -1.97 12.88
CA ASP A 222 3.75 -2.24 14.30
C ASP A 222 4.95 -1.73 15.12
N GLY A 223 4.94 -1.99 16.44
CA GLY A 223 5.99 -1.53 17.34
C GLY A 223 7.36 -2.13 17.03
N ASP A 224 7.42 -3.40 16.63
CA ASP A 224 8.68 -4.06 16.28
C ASP A 224 9.25 -3.53 14.96
N GLY A 225 8.39 -3.33 13.96
CA GLY A 225 8.77 -2.72 12.70
C GLY A 225 9.21 -1.25 12.88
N LEU A 226 8.56 -0.48 13.77
CA LEU A 226 9.01 0.87 14.11
C LEU A 226 10.40 0.83 14.75
N ALA A 227 10.63 -0.05 15.72
CA ALA A 227 11.93 -0.22 16.38
C ALA A 227 13.05 -0.52 15.39
N LEU A 228 12.80 -1.42 14.44
CA LEU A 228 13.75 -1.73 13.36
C LEU A 228 14.04 -0.49 12.49
N ARG A 229 13.02 0.29 12.13
CA ARG A 229 13.21 1.51 11.32
C ARG A 229 13.95 2.60 12.11
N ILE A 230 13.69 2.75 13.40
CA ILE A 230 14.43 3.66 14.29
C ILE A 230 15.92 3.30 14.29
N GLU A 231 16.26 2.03 14.44
CA GLU A 231 17.67 1.58 14.44
C GLU A 231 18.35 1.82 13.08
N ILE A 232 17.70 1.43 11.98
CA ILE A 232 18.25 1.58 10.62
C ILE A 232 18.42 3.05 10.25
N TYR A 233 17.47 3.91 10.60
CA TYR A 233 17.44 5.32 10.21
C TYR A 233 17.88 6.27 11.32
N ARG A 234 18.57 5.77 12.36
CA ARG A 234 19.04 6.55 13.53
C ARG A 234 19.74 7.85 13.15
N ASN A 235 20.53 7.84 12.07
CA ASN A 235 21.30 9.00 11.61
C ASN A 235 20.73 9.63 10.33
N ALA A 236 19.51 9.33 9.96
CA ALA A 236 18.89 9.82 8.72
C ALA A 236 18.07 11.11 8.89
N GLY A 237 18.07 11.71 10.10
CA GLY A 237 17.43 13.00 10.37
C GLY A 237 15.91 12.97 10.54
N TYR A 238 15.34 11.83 10.93
CA TYR A 238 13.93 11.71 11.31
C TYR A 238 13.66 12.05 12.78
N PHE A 239 14.68 11.95 13.62
CA PHE A 239 14.66 12.20 15.06
C PHE A 239 16.08 12.44 15.54
N ASP A 240 16.24 12.92 16.79
CA ASP A 240 17.54 13.00 17.43
C ASP A 240 18.07 11.57 17.73
N PRO A 241 19.27 11.18 17.29
CA PRO A 241 19.83 9.87 17.56
C PRO A 241 19.86 9.47 19.04
N GLU A 242 19.94 10.45 19.96
CA GLU A 242 19.93 10.24 21.41
C GLU A 242 18.54 9.81 21.91
N GLU A 243 17.46 10.11 21.17
CA GLU A 243 16.09 9.75 21.50
C GLU A 243 15.69 8.35 21.01
N ALA A 244 16.52 7.67 20.23
CA ALA A 244 16.19 6.40 19.57
C ALA A 244 15.66 5.34 20.53
N ASP A 245 16.31 5.16 21.68
CA ASP A 245 15.92 4.14 22.66
C ASP A 245 14.57 4.49 23.31
N LEU A 246 14.32 5.78 23.58
CA LEU A 246 13.05 6.27 24.09
C LEU A 246 11.92 6.07 23.07
N LEU A 247 12.15 6.44 21.81
CA LEU A 247 11.17 6.28 20.74
C LEU A 247 10.82 4.80 20.49
N THR A 248 11.81 3.92 20.58
CA THR A 248 11.61 2.47 20.51
C THR A 248 10.73 1.97 21.66
N GLU A 249 11.03 2.38 22.90
CA GLU A 249 10.22 2.00 24.07
C GLU A 249 8.78 2.51 23.96
N LEU A 250 8.58 3.77 23.54
CA LEU A 250 7.26 4.34 23.32
C LEU A 250 6.52 3.60 22.20
N GLY A 251 7.20 3.24 21.10
CA GLY A 251 6.63 2.48 20.00
C GLY A 251 6.09 1.11 20.43
N HIS A 252 6.83 0.38 21.26
CA HIS A 252 6.38 -0.92 21.78
C HIS A 252 5.18 -0.82 22.74
N ARG A 253 4.94 0.35 23.35
CA ARG A 253 3.78 0.58 24.24
C ARG A 253 2.52 0.98 23.50
N GLU A 254 2.64 1.38 22.23
CA GLU A 254 1.50 1.82 21.44
C GLU A 254 0.70 0.63 20.89
N SER A 255 -0.60 0.82 20.79
CA SER A 255 -1.52 -0.11 20.13
C SER A 255 -2.09 0.54 18.88
N VAL A 256 -1.76 0.01 17.72
CA VAL A 256 -2.10 0.58 16.40
C VAL A 256 -2.87 -0.41 15.51
N PRO A 257 -4.00 -1.00 15.97
CA PRO A 257 -4.72 -2.02 15.19
C PRO A 257 -5.50 -1.43 14.00
N VAL A 258 -5.90 -0.17 14.05
CA VAL A 258 -6.78 0.44 13.04
C VAL A 258 -6.07 0.63 11.70
N PRO A 259 -4.81 1.10 11.62
CA PRO A 259 -4.08 1.14 10.35
C PRO A 259 -4.00 -0.22 9.65
N ALA A 260 -3.70 -1.29 10.39
CA ALA A 260 -3.68 -2.65 9.86
C ALA A 260 -5.05 -3.11 9.33
N GLU A 261 -6.14 -2.71 10.00
CA GLU A 261 -7.50 -2.97 9.53
C GLU A 261 -7.80 -2.26 8.19
N ILE A 262 -7.29 -1.04 7.98
CA ILE A 262 -7.43 -0.31 6.70
C ILE A 262 -6.72 -1.09 5.58
N LEU A 263 -5.48 -1.53 5.81
CA LEU A 263 -4.75 -2.38 4.86
C LEU A 263 -5.51 -3.69 4.57
N ARG A 264 -6.04 -4.33 5.61
CA ARG A 264 -6.81 -5.56 5.48
C ARG A 264 -8.06 -5.37 4.62
N ARG A 265 -8.83 -4.30 4.86
CA ARG A 265 -10.02 -3.98 4.06
C ARG A 265 -9.69 -3.65 2.61
N PHE A 266 -8.55 -3.01 2.36
CA PHE A 266 -8.07 -2.78 1.01
C PHE A 266 -7.82 -4.12 0.30
N VAL A 267 -7.12 -5.06 0.93
CA VAL A 267 -6.85 -6.38 0.38
C VAL A 267 -8.14 -7.19 0.20
N ASP A 268 -9.02 -7.21 1.21
CA ASP A 268 -10.30 -7.93 1.14
C ASP A 268 -11.14 -7.44 -0.06
N ARG A 269 -11.18 -6.13 -0.28
CA ARG A 269 -11.96 -5.52 -1.35
C ARG A 269 -11.38 -5.78 -2.75
N TYR A 270 -10.08 -5.60 -2.92
CA TYR A 270 -9.46 -5.54 -4.26
C TYR A 270 -8.72 -6.81 -4.67
N TYR A 271 -8.34 -7.64 -3.73
CA TYR A 271 -7.72 -8.94 -4.02
C TYR A 271 -8.70 -10.09 -3.80
N LEU A 272 -9.40 -10.13 -2.65
CA LEU A 272 -10.31 -11.24 -2.32
C LEU A 272 -11.74 -11.02 -2.84
N GLY A 273 -12.11 -9.81 -3.29
CA GLY A 273 -13.43 -9.50 -3.83
C GLY A 273 -14.56 -9.58 -2.80
N ARG A 274 -14.27 -9.21 -1.54
CA ARG A 274 -15.20 -9.29 -0.39
C ARG A 274 -15.73 -7.93 0.04
#